data_cf03f71bea52f542c5bf73dea65294f5
#
_entry.id   cf03f71bea52f542c5bf73dea65294f5
#
_cell.length_a   1.000
_cell.length_b   1.000
_cell.length_c   1.000
_cell.angle_alpha   90.00
_cell.angle_beta   90.00
_cell.angle_gamma   90.00
#
_symmetry.space_group_name_H-M   'P 1'
#
loop_
_entity.id
_entity.type
_entity.pdbx_description
1 polymer ?
#
loop_
_entity_poly.entity_id
_entity_poly.type
_entity_poly.pdbx_seq_one_letter_code
_entity_poly.pdbx_strand_id
1 'polypeptide(L)'
;MLGGRSVWYSNDEAIPDDLEKAFTAISEKQWEQFSREEFVHTLARLFPRVWQGHPFREGNTRTVVMMMTLFVEHYGYYMDHELMAASAGYVRDSFVMASLDQISEYEHLERILMDAVCTEPIIYDEQTLDSGGQSERTGKYQKYQKEKYVPQPHQQREKS
;
A
#
# COMPACT_ATOMS: atom_id res chain seq x y z
N MET A 1 4.19 -9.23 -18.50
CA MET A 1 3.19 -10.31 -18.36
C MET A 1 3.37 -10.94 -16.98
N LEU A 2 2.34 -10.97 -16.17
CA LEU A 2 2.36 -11.48 -14.78
C LEU A 2 2.21 -13.03 -14.72
N GLY A 3 2.84 -13.76 -15.62
CA GLY A 3 2.91 -15.23 -15.56
C GLY A 3 1.57 -15.98 -15.41
N GLY A 4 0.51 -15.49 -16.06
CA GLY A 4 -0.81 -16.12 -16.02
C GLY A 4 -1.66 -15.76 -14.79
N ARG A 5 -1.20 -14.87 -13.94
CA ARG A 5 -1.98 -14.32 -12.82
C ARG A 5 -2.76 -13.10 -13.29
N SER A 6 -4.00 -12.99 -12.87
CA SER A 6 -4.85 -11.84 -13.16
C SER A 6 -5.17 -11.10 -11.87
N VAL A 7 -5.29 -9.79 -12.00
CA VAL A 7 -5.87 -8.95 -10.96
C VAL A 7 -7.37 -8.87 -11.22
N TRP A 8 -8.16 -9.15 -10.21
CA TRP A 8 -9.60 -8.97 -10.26
C TRP A 8 -9.94 -7.54 -9.88
N TYR A 9 -10.65 -6.87 -10.79
CA TYR A 9 -11.34 -5.63 -10.48
C TYR A 9 -12.83 -5.90 -10.43
N SER A 10 -13.54 -5.17 -9.58
CA SER A 10 -15.00 -5.23 -9.55
C SER A 10 -15.56 -4.81 -10.90
N ASN A 11 -16.61 -5.51 -11.37
CA ASN A 11 -17.38 -5.02 -12.50
C ASN A 11 -18.26 -3.84 -12.05
N ASP A 12 -18.71 -3.02 -12.98
CA ASP A 12 -19.42 -1.76 -12.69
C ASP A 12 -20.62 -1.94 -11.75
N GLU A 13 -21.36 -3.05 -11.87
CA GLU A 13 -22.53 -3.35 -11.04
C GLU A 13 -22.13 -3.78 -9.62
N ALA A 14 -20.99 -4.44 -9.47
CA ALA A 14 -20.52 -4.95 -8.18
C ALA A 14 -19.72 -3.91 -7.35
N ILE A 15 -19.26 -2.81 -7.97
CA ILE A 15 -18.42 -1.81 -7.29
C ILE A 15 -19.03 -1.33 -5.98
N PRO A 16 -20.30 -0.91 -5.88
CA PRO A 16 -20.87 -0.43 -4.62
C PRO A 16 -20.83 -1.48 -3.51
N ASP A 17 -21.22 -2.71 -3.81
CA ASP A 17 -21.27 -3.80 -2.84
C ASP A 17 -19.87 -4.22 -2.39
N ASP A 18 -18.92 -4.27 -3.30
CA ASP A 18 -17.53 -4.65 -2.98
C ASP A 18 -16.83 -3.58 -2.15
N LEU A 19 -17.08 -2.30 -2.43
CA LEU A 19 -16.60 -1.20 -1.62
C LEU A 19 -17.25 -1.20 -0.23
N GLU A 20 -18.56 -1.44 -0.13
CA GLU A 20 -19.25 -1.54 1.16
C GLU A 20 -18.64 -2.67 2.01
N LYS A 21 -18.41 -3.83 1.44
CA LYS A 21 -17.75 -4.96 2.13
C LYS A 21 -16.32 -4.59 2.58
N ALA A 22 -15.55 -3.91 1.73
CA ALA A 22 -14.19 -3.48 2.06
C ALA A 22 -14.21 -2.47 3.22
N PHE A 23 -15.07 -1.47 3.18
CA PHE A 23 -15.20 -0.48 4.26
C PHE A 23 -15.74 -1.08 5.55
N THR A 24 -16.68 -2.00 5.47
CA THR A 24 -17.19 -2.76 6.63
C THR A 24 -16.04 -3.52 7.29
N ALA A 25 -15.24 -4.25 6.53
CA ALA A 25 -14.10 -4.99 7.06
C ALA A 25 -13.06 -4.09 7.73
N ILE A 26 -12.88 -2.86 7.25
CA ILE A 26 -12.02 -1.84 7.87
C ILE A 26 -12.64 -1.32 9.16
N SER A 27 -13.93 -1.01 9.15
CA SER A 27 -14.62 -0.40 10.30
C SER A 27 -14.83 -1.35 11.48
N GLU A 28 -14.83 -2.66 11.24
CA GLU A 28 -14.99 -3.68 12.29
C GLU A 28 -13.72 -3.91 13.11
N LYS A 29 -12.59 -3.34 12.71
CA LYS A 29 -11.32 -3.47 13.45
C LYS A 29 -11.22 -2.46 14.57
N GLN A 30 -10.61 -2.88 15.67
CA GLN A 30 -10.33 -2.02 16.82
C GLN A 30 -8.94 -1.40 16.66
N TRP A 31 -8.81 -0.47 15.71
CA TRP A 31 -7.54 0.12 15.29
C TRP A 31 -6.76 0.78 16.41
N GLU A 32 -7.45 1.34 17.41
CA GLU A 32 -6.84 1.99 18.58
C GLU A 32 -6.09 1.02 19.50
N GLN A 33 -6.39 -0.27 19.38
CA GLN A 33 -5.77 -1.31 20.21
C GLN A 33 -4.53 -1.92 19.56
N PHE A 34 -4.29 -1.62 18.29
CA PHE A 34 -3.16 -2.18 17.56
C PHE A 34 -1.85 -1.47 17.90
N SER A 35 -0.77 -2.25 18.02
CA SER A 35 0.57 -1.70 17.88
C SER A 35 0.75 -1.10 16.48
N ARG A 36 1.79 -0.28 16.29
CA ARG A 36 2.09 0.29 14.98
C ARG A 36 2.27 -0.82 13.91
N GLU A 37 2.96 -1.89 14.26
CA GLU A 37 3.22 -3.04 13.38
C GLU A 37 1.92 -3.75 13.00
N GLU A 38 1.05 -4.03 13.97
CA GLU A 38 -0.27 -4.64 13.73
C GLU A 38 -1.16 -3.72 12.89
N PHE A 39 -1.11 -2.42 13.14
CA PHE A 39 -1.83 -1.41 12.37
C PHE A 39 -1.41 -1.44 10.90
N VAL A 40 -0.10 -1.36 10.61
CA VAL A 40 0.44 -1.41 9.25
C VAL A 40 0.15 -2.75 8.57
N HIS A 41 0.33 -3.85 9.30
CA HIS A 41 0.02 -5.20 8.82
C HIS A 41 -1.45 -5.33 8.37
N THR A 42 -2.37 -4.84 9.19
CA THR A 42 -3.81 -4.89 8.90
C THR A 42 -4.18 -3.95 7.76
N LEU A 43 -3.59 -2.74 7.73
CA LEU A 43 -3.77 -1.76 6.67
C LEU A 43 -3.39 -2.35 5.30
N ALA A 44 -2.22 -3.00 5.22
CA ALA A 44 -1.72 -3.62 3.99
C ALA A 44 -2.61 -4.74 3.45
N ARG A 45 -3.46 -5.33 4.27
CA ARG A 45 -4.37 -6.42 3.89
C ARG A 45 -5.78 -5.95 3.54
N LEU A 46 -6.22 -4.86 4.13
CA LEU A 46 -7.60 -4.41 3.93
C LEU A 46 -7.73 -3.38 2.79
N PHE A 47 -6.81 -2.44 2.68
CA PHE A 47 -6.89 -1.39 1.67
C PHE A 47 -6.75 -1.88 0.21
N PRO A 48 -6.04 -2.97 -0.11
CA PRO A 48 -6.09 -3.55 -1.45
C PRO A 48 -7.51 -3.92 -1.92
N ARG A 49 -8.41 -4.27 -1.01
CA ARG A 49 -9.82 -4.54 -1.35
C ARG A 49 -10.54 -3.28 -1.82
N VAL A 50 -10.24 -2.13 -1.22
CA VAL A 50 -10.77 -0.83 -1.68
C VAL A 50 -10.20 -0.50 -3.06
N TRP A 51 -8.90 -0.74 -3.26
CA TRP A 51 -8.24 -0.54 -4.55
C TRP A 51 -8.81 -1.43 -5.65
N GLN A 52 -9.16 -2.68 -5.34
CA GLN A 52 -9.80 -3.62 -6.28
C GLN A 52 -11.17 -3.16 -6.75
N GLY A 53 -11.90 -2.38 -5.96
CA GLY A 53 -13.15 -1.75 -6.36
C GLY A 53 -13.00 -0.91 -7.63
N HIS A 54 -11.84 -0.28 -7.83
CA HIS A 54 -11.42 0.39 -9.06
C HIS A 54 -12.48 1.28 -9.71
N PRO A 55 -13.15 2.17 -8.93
CA PRO A 55 -14.36 2.85 -9.39
C PRO A 55 -14.08 3.93 -10.44
N PHE A 56 -12.83 4.32 -10.61
CA PHE A 56 -12.44 5.39 -11.53
C PHE A 56 -11.71 4.84 -12.76
N ARG A 57 -11.83 5.54 -13.86
CA ARG A 57 -11.09 5.22 -15.08
C ARG A 57 -9.58 5.37 -14.89
N GLU A 58 -9.18 6.39 -14.12
CA GLU A 58 -7.81 6.70 -13.76
C GLU A 58 -7.71 7.19 -12.32
N GLY A 59 -6.53 7.11 -11.73
CA GLY A 59 -6.26 7.68 -10.41
C GLY A 59 -6.69 6.82 -9.22
N ASN A 60 -7.09 5.56 -9.43
CA ASN A 60 -7.50 4.67 -8.33
C ASN A 60 -6.41 4.49 -7.26
N THR A 61 -5.16 4.27 -7.64
CA THR A 61 -4.05 4.16 -6.71
C THR A 61 -3.85 5.44 -5.90
N ARG A 62 -3.87 6.59 -6.55
CA ARG A 62 -3.74 7.90 -5.91
C ARG A 62 -4.85 8.14 -4.90
N THR A 63 -6.08 7.81 -5.27
CA THR A 63 -7.25 7.94 -4.39
C THR A 63 -7.10 7.07 -3.15
N VAL A 64 -6.73 5.81 -3.31
CA VAL A 64 -6.58 4.89 -2.17
C VAL A 64 -5.40 5.28 -1.28
N VAL A 65 -4.29 5.73 -1.85
CA VAL A 65 -3.16 6.27 -1.07
C VAL A 65 -3.59 7.50 -0.25
N MET A 66 -4.37 8.41 -0.84
CA MET A 66 -4.93 9.56 -0.11
C MET A 66 -5.84 9.12 1.03
N MET A 67 -6.71 8.15 0.79
CA MET A 67 -7.58 7.59 1.83
C MET A 67 -6.77 6.95 2.96
N MET A 68 -5.73 6.18 2.61
CA MET A 68 -4.81 5.58 3.61
C MET A 68 -4.10 6.66 4.43
N THR A 69 -3.68 7.74 3.80
CA THR A 69 -3.04 8.86 4.48
C THR A 69 -3.97 9.47 5.52
N LEU A 70 -5.18 9.83 5.12
CA LEU A 70 -6.19 10.39 6.05
C LEU A 70 -6.55 9.42 7.16
N PHE A 71 -6.62 8.14 6.84
CA PHE A 71 -6.90 7.09 7.82
C PHE A 71 -5.78 6.94 8.85
N VAL A 72 -4.54 6.89 8.40
CA VAL A 72 -3.34 6.82 9.25
C VAL A 72 -3.27 8.03 10.18
N GLU A 73 -3.51 9.23 9.65
CA GLU A 73 -3.50 10.47 10.42
C GLU A 73 -4.64 10.54 11.44
N HIS A 74 -5.83 10.00 11.10
CA HIS A 74 -6.96 9.91 12.03
C HIS A 74 -6.60 9.10 13.29
N TYR A 75 -5.78 8.08 13.15
CA TYR A 75 -5.33 7.25 14.29
C TYR A 75 -4.04 7.73 14.95
N GLY A 76 -3.60 8.94 14.63
CA GLY A 76 -2.48 9.61 15.31
C GLY A 76 -1.08 9.24 14.78
N TYR A 77 -1.00 8.60 13.63
CA TYR A 77 0.25 8.38 12.90
C TYR A 77 0.45 9.46 11.85
N TYR A 78 1.61 9.44 11.20
CA TYR A 78 1.96 10.36 10.11
C TYR A 78 2.38 9.55 8.88
N MET A 79 1.91 9.96 7.70
CA MET A 79 2.28 9.33 6.43
C MET A 79 3.42 10.10 5.76
N ASP A 80 4.49 9.42 5.41
CA ASP A 80 5.56 10.01 4.58
C ASP A 80 5.10 10.15 3.13
N HIS A 81 4.55 11.32 2.82
CA HIS A 81 3.99 11.64 1.49
C HIS A 81 5.08 11.65 0.41
N GLU A 82 6.28 12.12 0.75
CA GLU A 82 7.38 12.20 -0.21
C GLU A 82 7.87 10.79 -0.58
N LEU A 83 7.98 9.90 0.41
CA LEU A 83 8.31 8.50 0.15
C LEU A 83 7.26 7.84 -0.75
N MET A 84 5.97 8.02 -0.45
CA MET A 84 4.88 7.44 -1.23
C MET A 84 4.85 8.00 -2.66
N ALA A 85 5.05 9.30 -2.83
CA ALA A 85 5.09 9.94 -4.14
C ALA A 85 6.33 9.53 -4.95
N ALA A 86 7.51 9.53 -4.34
CA ALA A 86 8.75 9.12 -4.99
C ALA A 86 8.75 7.63 -5.40
N SER A 87 7.95 6.82 -4.72
CA SER A 87 7.83 5.38 -4.92
C SER A 87 6.50 4.97 -5.58
N ALA A 88 5.84 5.88 -6.30
CA ALA A 88 4.50 5.66 -6.84
C ALA A 88 4.37 4.40 -7.70
N GLY A 89 5.39 4.07 -8.50
CA GLY A 89 5.44 2.83 -9.28
C GLY A 89 5.46 1.59 -8.40
N TYR A 90 6.31 1.58 -7.38
CA TYR A 90 6.38 0.49 -6.40
C TYR A 90 5.06 0.32 -5.63
N VAL A 91 4.45 1.42 -5.20
CA VAL A 91 3.16 1.42 -4.48
C VAL A 91 2.07 0.80 -5.35
N ARG A 92 1.97 1.22 -6.61
CA ARG A 92 1.00 0.66 -7.57
C ARG A 92 1.21 -0.83 -7.75
N ASP A 93 2.44 -1.27 -8.00
CA ASP A 93 2.76 -2.68 -8.20
C ASP A 93 2.49 -3.49 -6.92
N SER A 94 2.70 -2.91 -5.74
CA SER A 94 2.38 -3.53 -4.45
C SER A 94 0.88 -3.77 -4.28
N PHE A 95 0.02 -2.85 -4.73
CA PHE A 95 -1.43 -3.06 -4.75
C PHE A 95 -1.83 -4.17 -5.73
N VAL A 96 -1.21 -4.21 -6.92
CA VAL A 96 -1.40 -5.30 -7.88
C VAL A 96 -1.07 -6.65 -7.25
N MET A 97 0.08 -6.74 -6.58
CA MET A 97 0.53 -7.98 -5.93
C MET A 97 -0.38 -8.41 -4.78
N ALA A 98 -0.84 -7.45 -3.97
CA ALA A 98 -1.78 -7.70 -2.88
C ALA A 98 -3.19 -8.09 -3.35
N SER A 99 -3.48 -7.91 -4.64
CA SER A 99 -4.80 -8.12 -5.25
C SER A 99 -4.83 -9.29 -6.25
N LEU A 100 -3.82 -10.16 -6.24
CA LEU A 100 -3.78 -11.34 -7.09
C LEU A 100 -4.84 -12.38 -6.67
N ASP A 101 -5.46 -13.01 -7.65
CA ASP A 101 -6.60 -13.91 -7.46
C ASP A 101 -6.27 -15.24 -6.76
N GLN A 102 -5.08 -15.79 -6.98
CA GLN A 102 -4.72 -17.10 -6.44
C GLN A 102 -3.95 -17.02 -5.12
N ILE A 103 -2.95 -16.16 -5.06
CA ILE A 103 -2.14 -15.93 -3.87
C ILE A 103 -1.81 -14.44 -3.81
N SER A 104 -2.46 -13.73 -2.89
CA SER A 104 -2.16 -12.34 -2.63
C SER A 104 -0.80 -12.21 -1.92
N GLU A 105 0.03 -11.30 -2.42
CA GLU A 105 1.35 -11.00 -1.85
C GLU A 105 1.28 -9.61 -1.21
N TYR A 106 1.20 -9.57 0.12
CA TYR A 106 1.04 -8.34 0.89
C TYR A 106 2.37 -7.72 1.33
N GLU A 107 3.45 -8.47 1.27
CA GLU A 107 4.76 -8.11 1.82
C GLU A 107 5.33 -6.83 1.20
N HIS A 108 5.08 -6.62 -0.08
CA HIS A 108 5.56 -5.42 -0.78
C HIS A 108 4.89 -4.16 -0.27
N LEU A 109 3.57 -4.20 -0.13
CA LEU A 109 2.79 -3.07 0.38
C LEU A 109 3.09 -2.85 1.88
N GLU A 110 3.14 -3.92 2.66
CA GLU A 110 3.48 -3.85 4.08
C GLU A 110 4.86 -3.22 4.30
N ARG A 111 5.85 -3.61 3.51
CA ARG A 111 7.22 -3.09 3.59
C ARG A 111 7.31 -1.58 3.40
N ILE A 112 6.68 -1.05 2.34
CA ILE A 112 6.72 0.40 2.12
C ILE A 112 5.89 1.14 3.15
N LEU A 113 4.77 0.59 3.62
CA LEU A 113 3.96 1.19 4.68
C LEU A 113 4.70 1.19 6.03
N MET A 114 5.50 0.16 6.33
CA MET A 114 6.36 0.15 7.53
C MET A 114 7.39 1.28 7.51
N ASP A 115 7.87 1.67 6.33
CA ASP A 115 8.78 2.80 6.19
C ASP A 115 8.05 4.15 6.13
N ALA A 116 6.81 4.18 5.67
CA ALA A 116 6.04 5.41 5.44
C ALA A 116 5.19 5.85 6.64
N VAL A 117 4.70 4.92 7.47
CA VAL A 117 3.86 5.23 8.63
C VAL A 117 4.75 5.52 9.84
N CYS A 118 4.77 6.76 10.29
CA CYS A 118 5.63 7.25 11.36
C CYS A 118 4.82 7.60 12.60
N THR A 119 5.43 7.45 13.79
CA THR A 119 4.85 7.87 15.08
C THR A 119 5.08 9.33 15.38
N GLU A 120 6.08 9.93 14.75
CA GLU A 120 6.47 11.32 14.92
C GLU A 120 6.19 12.13 13.66
N PRO A 121 5.88 13.44 13.78
CA PRO A 121 5.70 14.32 12.63
C PRO A 121 6.92 14.32 11.73
N ILE A 122 6.69 14.29 10.44
CA ILE A 122 7.75 14.35 9.44
C ILE A 122 8.02 15.81 9.13
N ILE A 123 9.23 16.27 9.42
CA ILE A 123 9.67 17.63 9.11
C ILE A 123 10.27 17.62 7.70
N TYR A 124 9.54 18.18 6.77
CA TYR A 124 10.03 18.45 5.42
C TYR A 124 10.72 19.81 5.43
N ASP A 125 12.02 19.84 5.73
CA ASP A 125 12.77 21.10 5.77
C ASP A 125 13.43 21.35 4.41
N GLU A 126 12.99 22.40 3.72
CA GLU A 126 13.58 22.85 2.45
C GLU A 126 15.05 23.30 2.61
N GLN A 127 15.51 23.56 3.82
CA GLN A 127 16.85 24.08 4.11
C GLN A 127 17.89 22.97 4.41
N THR A 128 17.47 21.74 4.62
CA THR A 128 18.42 20.62 4.85
C THR A 128 19.01 20.03 3.57
N LEU A 129 18.85 20.70 2.44
CA LEU A 129 19.50 20.32 1.19
C LEU A 129 21.04 20.35 1.26
N ASP A 130 21.64 20.94 2.31
CA ASP A 130 23.09 21.23 2.36
C ASP A 130 23.87 20.58 3.50
N SER A 131 23.29 19.79 4.38
CA SER A 131 24.04 19.15 5.46
C SER A 131 23.53 17.78 5.86
N GLY A 132 24.31 16.74 5.54
CA GLY A 132 24.41 15.42 6.22
C GLY A 132 23.15 14.58 6.45
N GLY A 133 21.99 15.17 6.59
CA GLY A 133 20.70 14.47 6.77
C GLY A 133 20.09 13.91 5.47
N GLN A 134 20.63 14.28 4.33
CA GLN A 134 20.19 13.79 3.01
C GLN A 134 20.47 12.31 2.78
N SER A 135 21.47 11.73 3.45
CA SER A 135 21.93 10.38 3.15
C SER A 135 20.89 9.30 3.51
N GLU A 136 20.20 9.43 4.65
CA GLU A 136 19.22 8.42 5.07
C GLU A 136 17.90 8.54 4.31
N ARG A 137 17.40 9.77 4.09
CA ARG A 137 16.17 10.00 3.31
C ARG A 137 16.35 9.62 1.84
N THR A 138 17.46 10.03 1.23
CA THR A 138 17.78 9.69 -0.16
C THR A 138 17.93 8.18 -0.33
N GLY A 139 18.56 7.49 0.62
CA GLY A 139 18.67 6.03 0.64
C GLY A 139 17.30 5.33 0.73
N LYS A 140 16.39 5.85 1.58
CA LYS A 140 15.04 5.34 1.74
C LYS A 140 14.22 5.44 0.45
N TYR A 141 14.30 6.57 -0.24
CA TYR A 141 13.60 6.78 -1.52
C TYR A 141 14.18 5.94 -2.66
N GLN A 142 15.51 5.84 -2.74
CA GLN A 142 16.18 5.05 -3.77
C GLN A 142 15.93 3.55 -3.65
N LYS A 143 15.67 3.05 -2.44
CA LYS A 143 15.37 1.64 -2.16
C LYS A 143 14.23 1.11 -3.02
N TYR A 144 13.13 1.88 -3.10
CA TYR A 144 11.93 1.49 -3.84
C TYR A 144 11.97 1.83 -5.34
N GLN A 145 12.80 2.76 -5.75
CA GLN A 145 12.98 3.11 -7.17
C GLN A 145 13.77 2.07 -7.95
N LYS A 146 14.68 1.36 -7.29
CA LYS A 146 15.56 0.36 -7.91
C LYS A 146 14.98 -1.05 -7.92
N GLU A 147 14.01 -1.33 -7.08
CA GLU A 147 13.38 -2.65 -7.03
C GLU A 147 12.39 -2.81 -8.18
N LYS A 148 12.84 -3.49 -9.25
CA LYS A 148 11.92 -4.03 -10.23
C LYS A 148 11.35 -5.32 -9.66
N TYR A 149 10.02 -5.40 -9.52
CA TYR A 149 9.36 -6.64 -9.17
C TYR A 149 9.68 -7.71 -10.23
N VAL A 150 10.28 -8.80 -9.78
CA VAL A 150 10.43 -10.01 -10.55
C VAL A 150 9.43 -11.03 -9.99
N PRO A 151 8.39 -11.43 -10.75
CA PRO A 151 7.44 -12.43 -10.28
C PRO A 151 8.18 -13.70 -9.89
N GLN A 152 8.02 -14.15 -8.65
CA GLN A 152 8.54 -15.45 -8.23
C GLN A 152 7.77 -16.56 -8.97
N PRO A 153 8.44 -17.53 -9.60
CA PRO A 153 7.74 -18.66 -10.19
C PRO A 153 7.08 -19.47 -9.08
N HIS A 154 5.76 -19.60 -9.12
CA HIS A 154 5.06 -20.46 -8.17
C HIS A 154 5.40 -21.91 -8.43
N GLN A 155 5.83 -22.59 -7.38
CA GLN A 155 5.79 -24.03 -7.35
C GLN A 155 4.32 -24.46 -7.42
N GLN A 156 3.94 -25.08 -8.54
CA GLN A 156 2.63 -25.74 -8.63
C GLN A 156 2.55 -26.75 -7.52
N ARG A 157 1.62 -26.56 -6.58
CA ARG A 157 1.25 -27.64 -5.67
C ARG A 157 0.61 -28.72 -6.53
N GLU A 158 1.32 -29.83 -6.69
CA GLU A 158 0.73 -31.03 -7.25
C GLU A 158 -0.54 -31.35 -6.44
N LYS A 159 -1.65 -31.45 -7.16
CA LYS A 159 -2.90 -31.96 -6.58
C LYS A 159 -2.68 -33.45 -6.30
N SER A 160 -2.57 -33.81 -5.06
CA SER A 160 -2.75 -35.19 -4.60
C SER A 160 -4.22 -35.45 -4.44
#